data_f7316623b9deda64063a2f17c3efb063
#
_entry.id   f7316623b9deda64063a2f17c3efb063
#
_cell.length_a   1.000
_cell.length_b   1.000
_cell.length_c   1.000
_cell.angle_alpha   90.00
_cell.angle_beta   90.00
_cell.angle_gamma   90.00
#
_symmetry.space_group_name_H-M   'P 1'
#
loop_
_entity.id
_entity.type
_entity.pdbx_description
1 polymer ?
#
loop_
_entity_poly.entity_id
_entity_poly.type
_entity_poly.pdbx_seq_one_letter_code
_entity_poly.pdbx_strand_id
1 'polypeptide(L)'
;MKKLIAFASICLIIGCGDVERNNLEATQFMLSSIIPASYTVTAQLGQGYDSLRFEPLASACVTGDIKVDNNSYGELHYEKDMTFEKIFQVLNGDLEVGVGFPTVKVNGSAQLAKEWGHDSLSETYHLYWIATREQKLLDPFTLQLTDAGRRIVQEYPDKVYQRCGDEFISAIHYGAGIMATMRIDFASEYDKMDLSGKVVVNVGKPGIGEPKVDVDGSLKYVNQSKKERSTVRLSVKQFGGDPTGLTTILPESIMTCTMSDPSPCMKAFENLISYMKGDFKQQLSDMANYNVLRYETERYESSLLQELVPSQYPEIPPEVAQIRLEAESEVLHNGKVAERAARLRATTGPFLSSDNLASIMDIEDKASANERVWKTIGQYCYRFIDARCQNNYNLMKSRVQSYDESKLDVNYVY
;
A
#
# COMPACT_ATOMS: atom_id res chain seq x y z
N MET A 1 17.90 55.93 43.70
CA MET A 1 17.98 54.71 44.53
C MET A 1 17.21 53.61 43.78
N LYS A 2 17.85 52.86 42.93
CA LYS A 2 17.28 51.68 42.26
C LYS A 2 18.34 50.60 42.25
N LYS A 3 18.07 49.51 42.98
CA LYS A 3 18.95 48.33 43.02
C LYS A 3 18.62 47.42 41.83
N LEU A 4 19.60 47.14 40.99
CA LEU A 4 19.61 46.07 40.02
C LEU A 4 19.91 44.76 40.76
N ILE A 5 19.10 43.75 40.53
CA ILE A 5 19.36 42.37 40.90
C ILE A 5 19.62 41.59 39.61
N ALA A 6 20.84 41.10 39.44
CA ALA A 6 21.23 40.21 38.39
C ALA A 6 20.86 38.77 38.77
N PHE A 7 20.11 38.08 37.91
CA PHE A 7 19.94 36.63 38.02
C PHE A 7 20.88 35.92 37.06
N ALA A 8 21.78 35.15 37.65
CA ALA A 8 22.66 34.26 36.92
C ALA A 8 21.89 33.00 36.51
N SER A 9 21.86 32.72 35.21
CA SER A 9 21.37 31.48 34.68
C SER A 9 22.41 30.39 34.82
N ILE A 10 22.10 29.37 35.61
CA ILE A 10 22.86 28.11 35.66
C ILE A 10 22.25 27.17 34.64
N CYS A 11 22.94 26.92 33.53
CA CYS A 11 22.64 25.82 32.62
C CYS A 11 23.11 24.51 33.27
N LEU A 12 22.13 23.70 33.70
CA LEU A 12 22.35 22.29 34.04
C LEU A 12 22.18 21.48 32.74
N ILE A 13 23.27 20.92 32.27
CA ILE A 13 23.34 19.90 31.22
C ILE A 13 22.83 18.60 31.85
N ILE A 14 21.59 18.23 31.56
CA ILE A 14 21.07 16.88 31.81
C ILE A 14 20.69 16.30 30.45
N GLY A 15 21.26 15.13 30.19
CA GLY A 15 21.31 14.47 28.89
C GLY A 15 19.95 14.29 28.19
N CYS A 16 19.91 14.64 26.94
CA CYS A 16 18.90 14.17 25.97
C CYS A 16 19.28 12.74 25.59
N GLY A 17 18.65 11.80 26.18
CA GLY A 17 18.66 10.39 25.79
C GLY A 17 17.47 9.74 26.48
N ASP A 18 16.60 9.10 25.68
CA ASP A 18 15.49 8.23 26.12
C ASP A 18 14.07 8.81 26.25
N VAL A 19 13.67 9.79 25.45
CA VAL A 19 12.24 10.19 25.38
C VAL A 19 11.53 9.68 24.12
N GLU A 20 12.24 9.27 23.07
CA GLU A 20 11.58 8.86 21.82
C GLU A 20 11.14 7.39 21.77
N ARG A 21 11.68 6.50 22.60
CA ARG A 21 11.27 5.08 22.58
C ARG A 21 9.93 4.80 23.27
N ASN A 22 9.59 5.54 24.31
CA ASN A 22 8.38 5.26 25.10
C ASN A 22 7.09 5.80 24.47
N ASN A 23 7.15 6.72 23.50
CA ASN A 23 5.96 7.24 22.81
C ASN A 23 5.50 6.37 21.62
N LEU A 24 6.37 5.52 21.10
CA LEU A 24 5.99 4.58 20.02
C LEU A 24 5.22 3.37 20.56
N GLU A 25 5.51 2.91 21.77
CA GLU A 25 4.77 1.80 22.39
C GLU A 25 3.39 2.23 22.90
N ALA A 26 3.25 3.45 23.40
CA ALA A 26 1.97 3.94 23.92
C ALA A 26 0.93 4.26 22.81
N THR A 27 1.36 4.57 21.59
CA THR A 27 0.48 4.80 20.44
C THR A 27 0.00 3.51 19.77
N GLN A 28 0.70 2.40 19.95
CA GLN A 28 0.27 1.10 19.44
C GLN A 28 -0.92 0.49 20.21
N PHE A 29 -1.17 0.96 21.42
CA PHE A 29 -2.19 0.37 22.32
C PHE A 29 -3.63 0.86 22.10
N MET A 30 -3.88 1.84 21.22
CA MET A 30 -5.22 2.43 21.06
C MET A 30 -5.80 2.41 19.65
N LEU A 31 -5.20 1.68 18.71
CA LEU A 31 -5.69 1.65 17.34
C LEU A 31 -6.38 0.31 17.05
N SER A 32 -7.66 0.37 16.70
CA SER A 32 -8.33 -0.71 15.98
C SER A 32 -7.51 -1.01 14.73
N SER A 33 -7.16 -2.27 14.49
CA SER A 33 -6.41 -2.63 13.30
C SER A 33 -7.30 -2.52 12.07
N ILE A 34 -6.81 -1.86 11.02
CA ILE A 34 -7.50 -1.78 9.74
C ILE A 34 -6.94 -2.86 8.83
N ILE A 35 -7.82 -3.72 8.31
CA ILE A 35 -7.46 -4.81 7.43
C ILE A 35 -7.90 -4.46 6.01
N PRO A 36 -6.97 -4.35 5.04
CA PRO A 36 -7.32 -4.07 3.66
C PRO A 36 -8.19 -5.16 3.03
N ALA A 37 -9.16 -4.77 2.22
CA ALA A 37 -10.01 -5.71 1.47
C ALA A 37 -9.26 -6.54 0.42
N SER A 38 -8.08 -6.10 0.00
CA SER A 38 -7.18 -6.87 -0.87
C SER A 38 -6.60 -8.13 -0.20
N TYR A 39 -6.83 -8.29 1.09
CA TYR A 39 -6.61 -9.53 1.80
C TYR A 39 -7.68 -10.55 1.37
N THR A 40 -7.27 -11.65 0.77
CA THR A 40 -8.13 -12.61 0.06
C THR A 40 -9.10 -13.42 0.94
N VAL A 41 -9.32 -13.03 2.18
CA VAL A 41 -10.20 -13.73 3.12
C VAL A 41 -11.47 -12.89 3.33
N THR A 42 -12.60 -13.47 3.00
CA THR A 42 -13.90 -12.90 3.36
C THR A 42 -14.09 -12.99 4.86
N ALA A 43 -13.95 -11.90 5.58
CA ALA A 43 -14.17 -11.83 7.01
C ALA A 43 -15.63 -11.42 7.31
N GLN A 44 -16.13 -11.81 8.49
CA GLN A 44 -17.49 -11.54 8.94
C GLN A 44 -17.45 -10.75 10.25
N LEU A 45 -18.50 -9.97 10.51
CA LEU A 45 -18.66 -9.29 11.81
C LEU A 45 -18.64 -10.33 12.95
N GLY A 46 -17.91 -10.02 14.00
CA GLY A 46 -17.74 -10.87 15.16
C GLY A 46 -16.79 -12.06 14.98
N GLN A 47 -16.20 -12.20 13.79
CA GLN A 47 -15.15 -13.20 13.55
C GLN A 47 -13.88 -12.84 14.32
N GLY A 48 -13.29 -13.82 15.00
CA GLY A 48 -12.02 -13.62 15.71
C GLY A 48 -10.88 -13.27 14.79
N TYR A 49 -9.93 -12.51 15.29
CA TYR A 49 -8.76 -12.06 14.57
C TYR A 49 -7.50 -12.23 15.42
N ASP A 50 -6.42 -12.69 14.79
CA ASP A 50 -5.09 -12.83 15.41
C ASP A 50 -4.22 -11.63 14.95
N SER A 51 -4.06 -10.66 15.83
CA SER A 51 -3.31 -9.43 15.50
C SER A 51 -1.82 -9.70 15.28
N LEU A 52 -1.25 -10.74 15.90
CA LEU A 52 0.16 -11.08 15.74
C LEU A 52 0.44 -11.79 14.42
N ARG A 53 -0.56 -12.50 13.87
CA ARG A 53 -0.46 -13.17 12.58
C ARG A 53 -1.09 -12.41 11.43
N PHE A 54 -1.83 -11.35 11.76
CA PHE A 54 -2.62 -10.57 10.79
C PHE A 54 -3.54 -11.48 9.97
N GLU A 55 -4.35 -12.30 10.68
CA GLU A 55 -5.26 -13.22 10.01
C GLU A 55 -6.58 -13.39 10.78
N PRO A 56 -7.72 -13.40 10.06
CA PRO A 56 -8.99 -13.76 10.66
C PRO A 56 -9.00 -15.26 10.95
N LEU A 57 -9.62 -15.64 12.07
CA LEU A 57 -9.76 -17.01 12.51
C LEU A 57 -11.09 -17.62 12.03
N ALA A 58 -11.20 -18.95 12.08
CA ALA A 58 -12.38 -19.62 11.55
C ALA A 58 -13.66 -19.38 12.37
N SER A 59 -13.53 -19.00 13.65
CA SER A 59 -14.66 -18.87 14.56
C SER A 59 -15.18 -17.44 14.63
N ALA A 60 -16.49 -17.26 14.47
CA ALA A 60 -17.17 -16.06 14.93
C ALA A 60 -17.47 -16.23 16.41
N CYS A 61 -16.71 -15.54 17.27
CA CYS A 61 -16.83 -15.68 18.73
C CYS A 61 -17.76 -14.63 19.33
N VAL A 62 -18.02 -13.53 18.60
CA VAL A 62 -18.81 -12.37 19.03
C VAL A 62 -20.02 -12.19 18.11
N THR A 63 -21.11 -11.70 18.69
CA THR A 63 -22.29 -11.20 17.98
C THR A 63 -22.84 -9.98 18.69
N GLY A 64 -23.72 -9.24 18.04
CA GLY A 64 -24.39 -8.07 18.57
C GLY A 64 -25.35 -7.50 17.53
N ASP A 65 -26.06 -6.45 17.89
CA ASP A 65 -26.88 -5.73 16.94
C ASP A 65 -25.99 -5.05 15.89
N ILE A 66 -26.43 -5.08 14.64
CA ILE A 66 -25.69 -4.45 13.55
C ILE A 66 -26.25 -3.05 13.33
N LYS A 67 -25.40 -2.05 13.51
CA LYS A 67 -25.66 -0.68 13.07
C LYS A 67 -25.15 -0.51 11.64
N VAL A 68 -25.95 0.19 10.83
CA VAL A 68 -25.58 0.56 9.47
C VAL A 68 -25.44 2.07 9.43
N ASP A 69 -24.24 2.54 9.09
CA ASP A 69 -23.97 3.94 8.83
C ASP A 69 -23.80 4.14 7.32
N ASN A 70 -24.62 5.02 6.75
CA ASN A 70 -24.63 5.35 5.33
C ASN A 70 -23.98 6.72 5.04
N ASN A 71 -23.09 7.18 5.91
CA ASN A 71 -22.35 8.41 5.71
C ASN A 71 -21.38 8.24 4.53
N SER A 72 -21.81 8.69 3.37
CA SER A 72 -21.00 8.60 2.17
C SER A 72 -20.04 9.78 2.10
N TYR A 73 -18.76 9.48 2.03
CA TYR A 73 -17.72 10.45 1.69
C TYR A 73 -16.81 9.88 0.59
N GLY A 74 -16.30 10.76 -0.21
CA GLY A 74 -15.35 10.42 -1.26
C GLY A 74 -14.99 11.67 -2.03
N GLU A 75 -13.71 11.86 -2.26
CA GLU A 75 -13.15 13.00 -2.96
C GLU A 75 -12.14 12.54 -4.02
N LEU A 76 -12.05 13.28 -5.11
CA LEU A 76 -11.02 13.08 -6.11
C LEU A 76 -9.75 13.78 -5.67
N HIS A 77 -8.72 12.99 -5.47
CA HIS A 77 -7.37 13.45 -5.14
C HIS A 77 -6.46 13.39 -6.36
N TYR A 78 -5.55 14.36 -6.42
CA TYR A 78 -4.46 14.40 -7.37
C TYR A 78 -3.16 14.63 -6.62
N GLU A 79 -2.21 13.73 -6.81
CA GLU A 79 -0.88 13.84 -6.21
C GLU A 79 0.20 13.52 -7.24
N LYS A 80 1.34 14.20 -7.12
CA LYS A 80 2.53 13.96 -7.94
C LYS A 80 3.58 13.22 -7.12
N ASP A 81 4.28 12.28 -7.77
CA ASP A 81 5.44 11.58 -7.22
C ASP A 81 5.18 10.89 -5.87
N MET A 82 4.05 10.16 -5.79
CA MET A 82 3.71 9.39 -4.60
C MET A 82 4.72 8.27 -4.34
N THR A 83 5.05 8.09 -3.05
CA THR A 83 5.89 6.97 -2.62
C THR A 83 5.12 5.64 -2.67
N PHE A 84 5.87 4.53 -2.63
CA PHE A 84 5.30 3.19 -2.49
C PHE A 84 4.31 3.11 -1.32
N GLU A 85 4.70 3.60 -0.15
CA GLU A 85 3.94 3.51 1.08
C GLU A 85 2.59 4.25 0.95
N LYS A 86 2.61 5.44 0.37
CA LYS A 86 1.40 6.22 0.13
C LYS A 86 0.45 5.54 -0.85
N ILE A 87 0.97 5.01 -1.97
CA ILE A 87 0.16 4.27 -2.93
C ILE A 87 -0.42 3.01 -2.30
N PHE A 88 0.41 2.29 -1.51
CA PHE A 88 -0.02 1.10 -0.80
C PHE A 88 -1.18 1.40 0.17
N GLN A 89 -1.10 2.50 0.92
CA GLN A 89 -2.17 2.98 1.79
C GLN A 89 -3.44 3.29 0.98
N VAL A 90 -3.33 4.06 -0.10
CA VAL A 90 -4.47 4.41 -0.96
C VAL A 90 -5.16 3.17 -1.51
N LEU A 91 -4.40 2.22 -2.05
CA LEU A 91 -4.94 0.99 -2.64
C LEU A 91 -5.61 0.07 -1.61
N ASN A 92 -5.25 0.19 -0.34
CA ASN A 92 -5.85 -0.56 0.76
C ASN A 92 -7.00 0.19 1.46
N GLY A 93 -7.40 1.35 0.93
CA GLY A 93 -8.50 2.15 1.46
C GLY A 93 -8.16 2.87 2.77
N ASP A 94 -6.88 2.97 3.10
CA ASP A 94 -6.40 3.60 4.33
C ASP A 94 -5.69 4.91 4.02
N LEU A 95 -6.40 6.01 4.15
CA LEU A 95 -5.87 7.36 3.96
C LEU A 95 -5.41 8.02 5.27
N GLU A 96 -5.81 7.50 6.43
CA GLU A 96 -5.67 8.22 7.70
C GLU A 96 -4.75 7.53 8.72
N VAL A 97 -4.47 6.24 8.59
CA VAL A 97 -3.76 5.50 9.64
C VAL A 97 -2.46 4.91 9.09
N GLY A 98 -1.34 5.41 9.60
CA GLY A 98 0.01 4.90 9.30
C GLY A 98 0.30 3.53 9.92
N VAL A 99 -0.63 2.59 9.85
CA VAL A 99 -0.44 1.23 10.35
C VAL A 99 0.29 0.42 9.28
N GLY A 100 1.49 -0.02 9.61
CA GLY A 100 2.30 -0.88 8.76
C GLY A 100 1.67 -2.26 8.59
N PHE A 101 0.70 -2.40 7.69
CA PHE A 101 0.22 -3.73 7.33
C PHE A 101 1.32 -4.49 6.60
N PRO A 102 1.59 -5.76 6.95
CA PRO A 102 2.70 -6.50 6.38
C PRO A 102 2.59 -6.68 4.87
N THR A 103 3.55 -6.15 4.11
CA THR A 103 3.57 -6.25 2.64
C THR A 103 3.67 -7.69 2.16
N VAL A 104 4.33 -8.55 2.94
CA VAL A 104 4.41 -10.00 2.67
C VAL A 104 3.05 -10.71 2.71
N LYS A 105 2.07 -10.15 3.39
CA LYS A 105 0.70 -10.68 3.49
C LYS A 105 -0.22 -10.23 2.34
N VAL A 106 0.11 -9.13 1.67
CA VAL A 106 -0.72 -8.53 0.63
C VAL A 106 -0.06 -8.75 -0.74
N ASN A 107 -0.80 -9.29 -1.71
CA ASN A 107 -0.25 -9.60 -3.03
C ASN A 107 -0.47 -8.47 -4.06
N GLY A 108 -1.72 -8.11 -4.30
CA GLY A 108 -2.09 -7.22 -5.41
C GLY A 108 -1.69 -5.76 -5.20
N SER A 109 -2.03 -5.18 -4.05
CA SER A 109 -1.76 -3.77 -3.76
C SER A 109 -0.27 -3.47 -3.63
N ALA A 110 0.51 -4.39 -3.05
CA ALA A 110 1.97 -4.24 -2.95
C ALA A 110 2.62 -4.26 -4.35
N GLN A 111 2.16 -5.11 -5.25
CA GLN A 111 2.66 -5.15 -6.63
C GLN A 111 2.35 -3.85 -7.36
N LEU A 112 1.09 -3.38 -7.31
CA LEU A 112 0.70 -2.11 -7.94
C LEU A 112 1.45 -0.92 -7.34
N ALA A 113 1.66 -0.89 -6.01
CA ALA A 113 2.42 0.18 -5.38
C ALA A 113 3.90 0.22 -5.82
N LYS A 114 4.52 -0.93 -6.09
CA LYS A 114 5.87 -1.00 -6.69
C LYS A 114 5.88 -0.51 -8.14
N GLU A 115 4.91 -0.91 -8.93
CA GLU A 115 4.79 -0.49 -10.33
C GLU A 115 4.53 1.01 -10.48
N TRP A 116 3.71 1.58 -9.59
CA TRP A 116 3.22 2.96 -9.68
C TRP A 116 4.05 3.95 -8.87
N GLY A 117 4.78 3.51 -7.85
CA GLY A 117 5.58 4.35 -6.98
C GLY A 117 6.68 5.11 -7.72
N HIS A 118 6.91 6.35 -7.30
CA HIS A 118 7.99 7.18 -7.81
C HIS A 118 9.38 6.57 -7.50
N ASP A 119 10.31 6.73 -8.42
CA ASP A 119 11.74 6.46 -8.22
C ASP A 119 12.63 7.58 -8.82
N SER A 120 13.95 7.46 -8.67
CA SER A 120 14.91 8.48 -9.12
C SER A 120 14.82 8.80 -10.62
N LEU A 121 14.40 7.83 -11.46
CA LEU A 121 14.32 7.95 -12.91
C LEU A 121 12.89 8.01 -13.43
N SER A 122 11.93 8.39 -12.59
CA SER A 122 10.54 8.56 -13.02
C SER A 122 9.95 9.89 -12.59
N GLU A 123 8.81 10.21 -13.19
CA GLU A 123 7.89 11.25 -12.78
C GLU A 123 6.49 10.64 -12.83
N THR A 124 5.72 10.79 -11.76
CA THR A 124 4.43 10.11 -11.64
C THR A 124 3.30 11.08 -11.29
N TYR A 125 2.13 10.82 -11.87
CA TYR A 125 0.92 11.61 -11.66
C TYR A 125 -0.19 10.65 -11.28
N HIS A 126 -0.74 10.80 -10.08
CA HIS A 126 -1.73 9.92 -9.51
C HIS A 126 -3.07 10.62 -9.34
N LEU A 127 -4.11 9.97 -9.79
CA LEU A 127 -5.49 10.33 -9.52
C LEU A 127 -6.14 9.20 -8.77
N TYR A 128 -6.80 9.49 -7.66
CA TYR A 128 -7.54 8.46 -6.97
C TYR A 128 -8.81 9.01 -6.35
N TRP A 129 -9.81 8.17 -6.31
CA TRP A 129 -11.06 8.40 -5.61
C TRP A 129 -11.42 7.13 -4.87
N ILE A 130 -11.55 7.23 -3.56
CA ILE A 130 -12.06 6.15 -2.72
C ILE A 130 -13.28 6.71 -2.00
N ALA A 131 -14.40 6.04 -2.13
CA ALA A 131 -15.66 6.43 -1.53
C ALA A 131 -16.17 5.30 -0.64
N THR A 132 -16.13 5.50 0.66
CA THR A 132 -16.91 4.71 1.62
C THR A 132 -18.36 5.13 1.52
N ARG A 133 -19.27 4.17 1.39
CA ARG A 133 -20.71 4.42 1.21
C ARG A 133 -21.56 3.80 2.29
N GLU A 134 -21.16 2.65 2.81
CA GLU A 134 -21.85 1.95 3.88
C GLU A 134 -20.80 1.40 4.85
N GLN A 135 -21.09 1.50 6.12
CA GLN A 135 -20.34 0.83 7.17
C GLN A 135 -21.32 -0.02 7.98
N LYS A 136 -21.04 -1.30 8.12
CA LYS A 136 -21.72 -2.20 9.05
C LYS A 136 -20.84 -2.41 10.25
N LEU A 137 -21.35 -2.09 11.44
CA LEU A 137 -20.60 -2.24 12.69
C LEU A 137 -21.45 -2.95 13.73
N LEU A 138 -20.80 -3.70 14.59
CA LEU A 138 -21.44 -4.24 15.79
C LEU A 138 -21.66 -3.12 16.81
N ASP A 139 -22.85 -3.05 17.38
CA ASP A 139 -23.12 -2.11 18.46
C ASP A 139 -22.34 -2.51 19.71
N PRO A 140 -21.36 -1.72 20.18
CA PRO A 140 -20.54 -2.07 21.34
C PRO A 140 -21.35 -2.30 22.63
N PHE A 141 -22.57 -1.78 22.71
CA PHE A 141 -23.45 -1.95 23.89
C PHE A 141 -24.27 -3.24 23.87
N THR A 142 -24.32 -3.95 22.76
CA THR A 142 -25.10 -5.20 22.61
C THR A 142 -24.21 -6.42 22.36
N LEU A 143 -22.88 -6.25 22.44
CA LEU A 143 -21.92 -7.34 22.24
C LEU A 143 -22.17 -8.49 23.21
N GLN A 144 -22.17 -9.69 22.68
CA GLN A 144 -22.29 -10.94 23.44
C GLN A 144 -21.56 -12.08 22.74
N LEU A 145 -21.27 -13.14 23.51
CA LEU A 145 -20.68 -14.36 22.94
C LEU A 145 -21.69 -15.05 22.02
N THR A 146 -21.22 -15.54 20.88
CA THR A 146 -21.95 -16.54 20.08
C THR A 146 -22.02 -17.88 20.84
N ASP A 147 -22.84 -18.82 20.37
CA ASP A 147 -22.83 -20.19 20.92
C ASP A 147 -21.45 -20.86 20.77
N ALA A 148 -20.75 -20.57 19.67
CA ALA A 148 -19.38 -21.03 19.47
C ALA A 148 -18.42 -20.40 20.49
N GLY A 149 -18.51 -19.08 20.70
CA GLY A 149 -17.71 -18.33 21.67
C GLY A 149 -17.93 -18.86 23.09
N ARG A 150 -19.21 -19.00 23.52
CA ARG A 150 -19.55 -19.58 24.83
C ARG A 150 -18.95 -20.95 25.03
N ARG A 151 -19.08 -21.83 24.04
CA ARG A 151 -18.51 -23.18 24.09
C ARG A 151 -17.00 -23.16 24.21
N ILE A 152 -16.32 -22.28 23.48
CA ILE A 152 -14.86 -22.14 23.54
C ILE A 152 -14.41 -21.71 24.93
N VAL A 153 -15.05 -20.69 25.51
CA VAL A 153 -14.73 -20.22 26.87
C VAL A 153 -14.96 -21.29 27.92
N GLN A 154 -16.07 -22.06 27.82
CA GLN A 154 -16.45 -23.05 28.83
C GLN A 154 -15.68 -24.37 28.73
N GLU A 155 -15.51 -24.86 27.49
CA GLU A 155 -14.93 -26.20 27.28
C GLU A 155 -13.41 -26.15 26.97
N TYR A 156 -12.90 -25.00 26.46
CA TYR A 156 -11.53 -24.88 26.01
C TYR A 156 -10.89 -23.54 26.41
N PRO A 157 -10.90 -23.17 27.71
CA PRO A 157 -10.43 -21.86 28.16
C PRO A 157 -8.96 -21.60 27.79
N ASP A 158 -8.10 -22.62 27.74
CA ASP A 158 -6.69 -22.51 27.35
C ASP A 158 -6.50 -22.29 25.83
N LYS A 159 -7.59 -22.39 25.04
CA LYS A 159 -7.56 -22.24 23.57
C LYS A 159 -8.32 -21.03 23.07
N VAL A 160 -8.74 -20.14 23.96
CA VAL A 160 -9.47 -18.93 23.58
C VAL A 160 -8.70 -18.14 22.54
N TYR A 161 -7.43 -17.82 22.80
CA TYR A 161 -6.59 -17.11 21.83
C TYR A 161 -6.47 -17.85 20.48
N GLN A 162 -6.27 -19.17 20.51
CA GLN A 162 -6.08 -19.94 19.28
C GLN A 162 -7.34 -20.01 18.39
N ARG A 163 -8.53 -19.82 18.99
CA ARG A 163 -9.82 -19.99 18.31
C ARG A 163 -10.55 -18.68 18.06
N CYS A 164 -10.45 -17.74 18.98
CA CYS A 164 -11.10 -16.44 18.90
C CYS A 164 -10.12 -15.28 18.66
N GLY A 165 -8.81 -15.49 18.86
CA GLY A 165 -7.80 -14.43 18.71
C GLY A 165 -7.73 -13.53 19.92
N ASP A 166 -7.15 -12.37 19.71
CA ASP A 166 -7.07 -11.25 20.65
C ASP A 166 -7.96 -10.07 20.24
N GLU A 167 -8.45 -10.11 19.03
CA GLU A 167 -9.36 -9.11 18.45
C GLU A 167 -10.54 -9.80 17.74
N PHE A 168 -11.54 -9.02 17.38
CA PHE A 168 -12.65 -9.46 16.52
C PHE A 168 -12.95 -8.41 15.47
N ILE A 169 -13.53 -8.82 14.35
CA ILE A 169 -13.99 -7.90 13.30
C ILE A 169 -15.19 -7.11 13.83
N SER A 170 -14.99 -5.85 14.14
CA SER A 170 -16.00 -4.95 14.71
C SER A 170 -16.77 -4.18 13.65
N ALA A 171 -16.14 -3.86 12.51
CA ALA A 171 -16.80 -3.17 11.42
C ALA A 171 -16.32 -3.65 10.03
N ILE A 172 -17.20 -3.47 9.03
CA ILE A 172 -16.93 -3.72 7.61
C ILE A 172 -17.34 -2.47 6.83
N HIS A 173 -16.40 -1.92 6.07
CA HIS A 173 -16.62 -0.75 5.22
C HIS A 173 -16.82 -1.19 3.77
N TYR A 174 -17.92 -0.71 3.19
CA TYR A 174 -18.29 -0.97 1.80
C TYR A 174 -18.24 0.31 0.98
N GLY A 175 -17.87 0.17 -0.27
CA GLY A 175 -17.81 1.28 -1.20
C GLY A 175 -17.13 0.90 -2.50
N ALA A 176 -16.54 1.89 -3.16
CA ALA A 176 -15.78 1.68 -4.37
C ALA A 176 -14.61 2.66 -4.45
N GLY A 177 -13.64 2.30 -5.27
CA GLY A 177 -12.49 3.14 -5.51
C GLY A 177 -11.92 2.95 -6.90
N ILE A 178 -11.23 3.98 -7.36
CA ILE A 178 -10.48 3.96 -8.60
C ILE A 178 -9.20 4.75 -8.40
N MET A 179 -8.09 4.20 -8.88
CA MET A 179 -6.81 4.88 -8.93
C MET A 179 -6.23 4.75 -10.33
N ALA A 180 -5.81 5.87 -10.89
CA ALA A 180 -5.13 5.96 -12.17
C ALA A 180 -3.77 6.60 -11.98
N THR A 181 -2.76 6.05 -12.62
CA THR A 181 -1.39 6.55 -12.57
C THR A 181 -0.87 6.75 -13.98
N MET A 182 -0.43 7.96 -14.28
CA MET A 182 0.40 8.24 -15.44
C MET A 182 1.84 8.35 -14.96
N ARG A 183 2.69 7.46 -15.44
CA ARG A 183 4.10 7.38 -15.10
C ARG A 183 4.95 7.64 -16.33
N ILE A 184 5.94 8.52 -16.18
CA ILE A 184 6.95 8.79 -17.18
C ILE A 184 8.25 8.19 -16.68
N ASP A 185 8.77 7.21 -17.41
CA ASP A 185 10.05 6.57 -17.12
C ASP A 185 11.12 7.13 -18.03
N PHE A 186 12.24 7.57 -17.45
CA PHE A 186 13.40 8.10 -18.14
C PHE A 186 14.51 7.05 -18.18
N ALA A 187 15.22 6.98 -19.31
CA ALA A 187 16.29 6.02 -19.48
C ALA A 187 17.54 6.38 -18.65
N SER A 188 17.76 7.67 -18.39
CA SER A 188 18.89 8.18 -17.63
C SER A 188 18.52 9.48 -16.90
N GLU A 189 19.36 9.90 -15.95
CA GLU A 189 19.21 11.19 -15.29
C GLU A 189 19.33 12.38 -16.28
N TYR A 190 20.12 12.25 -17.32
CA TYR A 190 20.22 13.27 -18.38
C TYR A 190 18.92 13.39 -19.17
N ASP A 191 18.26 12.25 -19.48
CA ASP A 191 16.96 12.28 -20.14
C ASP A 191 15.90 12.89 -19.21
N LYS A 192 15.96 12.56 -17.92
CA LYS A 192 15.09 13.15 -16.89
C LYS A 192 15.29 14.65 -16.76
N MET A 193 16.51 15.15 -16.71
CA MET A 193 16.79 16.60 -16.62
C MET A 193 16.17 17.39 -17.76
N ASP A 194 16.17 16.83 -18.98
CA ASP A 194 15.64 17.51 -20.16
C ASP A 194 14.13 17.36 -20.33
N LEU A 195 13.54 16.29 -19.82
CA LEU A 195 12.14 15.91 -20.05
C LEU A 195 11.23 16.06 -18.84
N SER A 196 11.78 16.08 -17.62
CA SER A 196 11.00 16.25 -16.39
C SER A 196 10.25 17.60 -16.39
N GLY A 197 9.00 17.58 -15.91
CA GLY A 197 8.14 18.76 -15.88
C GLY A 197 7.61 19.21 -17.24
N LYS A 198 7.88 18.46 -18.33
CA LYS A 198 7.32 18.79 -19.66
C LYS A 198 5.86 18.34 -19.82
N VAL A 199 5.34 17.54 -18.91
CA VAL A 199 3.93 17.20 -18.84
C VAL A 199 3.26 18.03 -17.75
N VAL A 200 2.19 18.72 -18.10
CA VAL A 200 1.41 19.57 -17.20
C VAL A 200 0.02 18.96 -17.05
N VAL A 201 -0.30 18.52 -15.86
CA VAL A 201 -1.62 17.94 -15.53
C VAL A 201 -2.46 18.98 -14.80
N ASN A 202 -3.60 19.34 -15.38
CA ASN A 202 -4.60 20.18 -14.77
C ASN A 202 -5.89 19.37 -14.59
N VAL A 203 -6.20 19.01 -13.37
CA VAL A 203 -7.41 18.21 -13.06
C VAL A 203 -8.70 19.03 -13.06
N GLY A 204 -8.62 20.37 -13.23
CA GLY A 204 -9.76 21.29 -13.13
C GLY A 204 -10.29 21.38 -11.69
N LYS A 205 -10.90 22.50 -11.33
CA LYS A 205 -11.62 22.63 -10.05
C LYS A 205 -13.02 21.99 -10.15
N PRO A 206 -13.62 21.50 -9.06
CA PRO A 206 -15.00 21.05 -9.06
C PRO A 206 -15.93 22.12 -9.63
N GLY A 207 -16.63 21.80 -10.73
CA GLY A 207 -17.56 22.72 -11.40
C GLY A 207 -16.94 23.82 -12.28
N ILE A 208 -15.62 23.92 -12.38
CA ILE A 208 -14.93 24.95 -13.16
C ILE A 208 -13.81 24.34 -14.00
N GLY A 209 -14.00 24.33 -15.32
CA GLY A 209 -13.00 23.91 -16.30
C GLY A 209 -12.93 22.39 -16.54
N GLU A 210 -12.68 22.03 -17.79
CA GLU A 210 -12.41 20.65 -18.17
C GLU A 210 -11.01 20.24 -17.70
N PRO A 211 -10.80 18.94 -17.36
CA PRO A 211 -9.46 18.45 -17.12
C PRO A 211 -8.62 18.55 -18.38
N LYS A 212 -7.36 18.89 -18.23
CA LYS A 212 -6.45 19.06 -19.35
C LYS A 212 -5.08 18.50 -19.00
N VAL A 213 -4.53 17.72 -19.90
CA VAL A 213 -3.15 17.24 -19.83
C VAL A 213 -2.40 17.78 -21.04
N ASP A 214 -1.51 18.71 -20.80
CA ASP A 214 -0.74 19.39 -21.85
C ASP A 214 0.72 18.98 -21.83
N VAL A 215 1.35 19.14 -22.97
CA VAL A 215 2.81 19.06 -23.12
C VAL A 215 3.36 20.47 -23.24
N ASP A 216 4.37 20.77 -22.43
CA ASP A 216 5.08 22.04 -22.56
C ASP A 216 5.67 22.18 -23.98
N GLY A 217 5.44 23.33 -24.60
CA GLY A 217 5.91 23.61 -25.96
C GLY A 217 7.43 23.50 -26.13
N SER A 218 8.20 23.52 -25.06
CA SER A 218 9.64 23.31 -25.09
C SER A 218 10.05 21.85 -25.38
N LEU A 219 9.13 20.88 -25.28
CA LEU A 219 9.40 19.48 -25.63
C LEU A 219 9.89 19.35 -27.10
N LYS A 220 9.44 20.23 -27.99
CA LYS A 220 9.88 20.23 -29.40
C LYS A 220 11.39 20.42 -29.56
N TYR A 221 12.05 21.09 -28.60
CA TYR A 221 13.49 21.35 -28.65
C TYR A 221 14.32 20.22 -28.00
N VAL A 222 13.69 19.25 -27.34
CA VAL A 222 14.42 18.11 -26.77
C VAL A 222 14.79 17.14 -27.86
N ASN A 223 15.99 16.54 -27.75
CA ASN A 223 16.51 15.58 -28.70
C ASN A 223 15.52 14.42 -28.92
N GLN A 224 15.28 14.06 -30.17
CA GLN A 224 14.33 13.02 -30.55
C GLN A 224 14.66 11.65 -29.91
N SER A 225 15.94 11.30 -29.89
CA SER A 225 16.43 10.05 -29.27
C SER A 225 16.08 9.96 -27.79
N LYS A 226 16.15 11.08 -27.02
CA LYS A 226 15.76 11.11 -25.60
C LYS A 226 14.26 10.90 -25.42
N LYS A 227 13.46 11.48 -26.30
CA LYS A 227 12.00 11.29 -26.30
C LYS A 227 11.59 9.85 -26.62
N GLU A 228 12.29 9.21 -27.55
CA GLU A 228 12.04 7.81 -27.94
C GLU A 228 12.41 6.81 -26.85
N ARG A 229 13.42 7.12 -26.04
CA ARG A 229 13.85 6.28 -24.90
C ARG A 229 13.03 6.54 -23.62
N SER A 230 12.19 7.54 -23.61
CA SER A 230 11.35 7.86 -22.44
C SER A 230 9.93 7.42 -22.70
N THR A 231 9.39 6.66 -21.75
CA THR A 231 8.11 5.98 -21.88
C THR A 231 7.07 6.65 -21.00
N VAL A 232 5.87 6.86 -21.53
CA VAL A 232 4.69 7.27 -20.77
C VAL A 232 3.81 6.05 -20.61
N ARG A 233 3.59 5.62 -19.37
CA ARG A 233 2.71 4.49 -19.04
C ARG A 233 1.50 5.00 -18.28
N LEU A 234 0.33 4.68 -18.74
CA LEU A 234 -0.94 4.92 -18.07
C LEU A 234 -1.46 3.59 -17.55
N SER A 235 -1.78 3.54 -16.26
CA SER A 235 -2.32 2.35 -15.60
C SER A 235 -3.50 2.75 -14.73
N VAL A 236 -4.48 1.85 -14.60
CA VAL A 236 -5.68 2.08 -13.79
C VAL A 236 -6.09 0.82 -13.04
N LYS A 237 -6.58 1.01 -11.83
CA LYS A 237 -7.22 -0.02 -11.02
C LYS A 237 -8.52 0.51 -10.46
N GLN A 238 -9.60 -0.23 -10.72
CA GLN A 238 -10.92 0.02 -10.13
C GLN A 238 -11.30 -1.17 -9.25
N PHE A 239 -11.95 -0.90 -8.13
CA PHE A 239 -12.56 -1.88 -7.25
C PHE A 239 -13.96 -1.38 -6.88
N GLY A 240 -14.96 -2.24 -7.04
CA GLY A 240 -16.36 -1.82 -7.07
C GLY A 240 -16.72 -1.02 -8.33
N GLY A 241 -18.00 -0.74 -8.50
CA GLY A 241 -18.55 -0.14 -9.70
C GLY A 241 -18.59 -1.09 -10.90
N ASP A 242 -19.26 -0.64 -11.96
CA ASP A 242 -19.26 -1.33 -13.27
C ASP A 242 -18.00 -0.91 -14.06
N PRO A 243 -17.12 -1.84 -14.43
CA PRO A 243 -15.89 -1.52 -15.17
C PRO A 243 -16.14 -1.22 -16.67
N THR A 244 -17.34 -1.35 -17.20
CA THR A 244 -17.65 -1.20 -18.64
C THR A 244 -17.22 0.17 -19.17
N GLY A 245 -17.52 1.24 -18.44
CA GLY A 245 -17.11 2.59 -18.83
C GLY A 245 -15.58 2.76 -18.84
N LEU A 246 -14.89 2.15 -17.90
CA LEU A 246 -13.43 2.17 -17.80
C LEU A 246 -12.79 1.41 -18.98
N THR A 247 -13.29 0.23 -19.31
CA THR A 247 -12.74 -0.58 -20.42
C THR A 247 -12.90 0.07 -21.78
N THR A 248 -13.86 0.98 -21.93
CA THR A 248 -14.01 1.80 -23.16
C THR A 248 -12.87 2.82 -23.28
N ILE A 249 -12.36 3.36 -22.15
CA ILE A 249 -11.26 4.33 -22.13
C ILE A 249 -9.91 3.64 -22.21
N LEU A 250 -9.77 2.54 -21.48
CA LEU A 250 -8.50 1.81 -21.34
C LEU A 250 -8.77 0.28 -21.38
N PRO A 251 -8.87 -0.32 -22.57
CA PRO A 251 -9.30 -1.71 -22.73
C PRO A 251 -8.44 -2.74 -21.97
N GLU A 252 -7.14 -2.49 -21.86
CA GLU A 252 -6.18 -3.41 -21.22
C GLU A 252 -5.75 -2.98 -19.81
N SER A 253 -6.39 -1.96 -19.22
CA SER A 253 -6.01 -1.35 -17.94
C SER A 253 -4.60 -0.74 -17.91
N ILE A 254 -3.84 -0.87 -18.97
CA ILE A 254 -2.49 -0.32 -19.19
C ILE A 254 -2.38 0.18 -20.61
N MET A 255 -1.81 1.38 -20.77
CA MET A 255 -1.47 1.96 -22.08
C MET A 255 -0.06 2.51 -22.02
N THR A 256 0.70 2.28 -23.07
CA THR A 256 2.10 2.75 -23.16
C THR A 256 2.28 3.61 -24.40
N CYS A 257 2.89 4.78 -24.22
CA CYS A 257 3.27 5.71 -25.26
C CYS A 257 4.76 6.07 -25.10
N THR A 258 5.32 6.82 -26.05
CA THR A 258 6.67 7.41 -25.91
C THR A 258 6.55 8.91 -25.70
N MET A 259 7.58 9.55 -25.18
CA MET A 259 7.63 11.02 -25.09
C MET A 259 7.79 11.69 -26.47
N SER A 260 8.04 10.92 -27.53
CA SER A 260 7.98 11.42 -28.92
C SER A 260 6.54 11.56 -29.43
N ASP A 261 5.62 10.70 -28.95
CA ASP A 261 4.17 10.80 -29.18
C ASP A 261 3.39 10.44 -27.90
N PRO A 262 3.31 11.35 -26.93
CA PRO A 262 2.61 11.11 -25.66
C PRO A 262 1.11 11.37 -25.75
N SER A 263 0.62 11.95 -26.85
CA SER A 263 -0.77 12.44 -26.99
C SER A 263 -1.84 11.37 -26.72
N PRO A 264 -1.71 10.10 -27.18
CA PRO A 264 -2.73 9.10 -26.87
C PRO A 264 -2.87 8.82 -25.36
N CYS A 265 -1.75 8.72 -24.63
CA CYS A 265 -1.77 8.49 -23.18
C CYS A 265 -2.33 9.69 -22.42
N MET A 266 -2.00 10.90 -22.85
CA MET A 266 -2.54 12.14 -22.26
C MET A 266 -4.04 12.23 -22.45
N LYS A 267 -4.53 11.94 -23.65
CA LYS A 267 -5.97 11.95 -23.93
C LYS A 267 -6.72 10.88 -23.14
N ALA A 268 -6.14 9.68 -23.02
CA ALA A 268 -6.72 8.62 -22.17
C ALA A 268 -6.75 9.05 -20.70
N PHE A 269 -5.72 9.74 -20.21
CA PHE A 269 -5.68 10.25 -18.83
C PHE A 269 -6.74 11.33 -18.57
N GLU A 270 -6.94 12.27 -19.53
CA GLU A 270 -8.05 13.24 -19.47
C GLU A 270 -9.42 12.55 -19.41
N ASN A 271 -9.61 11.53 -20.25
CA ASN A 271 -10.86 10.75 -20.26
C ASN A 271 -11.07 10.03 -18.92
N LEU A 272 -10.00 9.49 -18.29
CA LEU A 272 -10.08 8.91 -16.96
C LEU A 272 -10.48 9.93 -15.89
N ILE A 273 -9.92 11.14 -15.92
CA ILE A 273 -10.32 12.20 -15.01
C ILE A 273 -11.81 12.52 -15.18
N SER A 274 -12.29 12.61 -16.41
CA SER A 274 -13.69 12.88 -16.73
C SER A 274 -14.60 11.75 -16.24
N TYR A 275 -14.21 10.50 -16.49
CA TYR A 275 -14.92 9.32 -16.02
C TYR A 275 -15.02 9.28 -14.48
N MET A 276 -13.93 9.54 -13.78
CA MET A 276 -13.90 9.55 -12.32
C MET A 276 -14.81 10.64 -11.73
N LYS A 277 -14.88 11.80 -12.37
CA LYS A 277 -15.76 12.92 -11.96
C LYS A 277 -17.23 12.70 -12.29
N GLY A 278 -17.53 11.97 -13.35
CA GLY A 278 -18.88 11.74 -13.89
C GLY A 278 -19.40 10.33 -13.62
N ASP A 279 -19.19 9.44 -14.58
CA ASP A 279 -19.85 8.12 -14.63
C ASP A 279 -19.52 7.25 -13.42
N PHE A 280 -18.26 7.21 -12.99
CA PHE A 280 -17.87 6.44 -11.82
C PHE A 280 -18.58 6.93 -10.55
N LYS A 281 -18.66 8.25 -10.37
CA LYS A 281 -19.39 8.84 -9.23
C LYS A 281 -20.89 8.48 -9.26
N GLN A 282 -21.52 8.46 -10.44
CA GLN A 282 -22.95 8.14 -10.57
C GLN A 282 -23.24 6.67 -10.22
N GLN A 283 -22.34 5.74 -10.58
CA GLN A 283 -22.47 4.32 -10.25
C GLN A 283 -22.55 4.06 -8.74
N LEU A 284 -21.97 4.96 -7.93
CA LEU A 284 -21.96 4.85 -6.47
C LEU A 284 -23.29 5.23 -5.80
N SER A 285 -24.34 5.48 -6.57
CA SER A 285 -25.72 5.55 -6.06
C SER A 285 -26.35 4.16 -5.88
N ASP A 286 -25.80 3.12 -6.49
CA ASP A 286 -26.29 1.74 -6.42
C ASP A 286 -25.40 0.88 -5.51
N MET A 287 -25.99 0.31 -4.46
CA MET A 287 -25.30 -0.55 -3.49
C MET A 287 -24.75 -1.84 -4.12
N ALA A 288 -25.33 -2.30 -5.24
CA ALA A 288 -24.84 -3.46 -5.99
C ALA A 288 -23.40 -3.24 -6.51
N ASN A 289 -22.98 -2.00 -6.62
CA ASN A 289 -21.65 -1.61 -7.07
C ASN A 289 -20.60 -1.53 -5.93
N TYR A 290 -20.98 -1.82 -4.67
CA TYR A 290 -20.06 -1.72 -3.55
C TYR A 290 -19.27 -3.03 -3.39
N ASN A 291 -17.99 -2.86 -3.10
CA ASN A 291 -17.12 -3.91 -2.59
C ASN A 291 -16.74 -3.63 -1.14
N VAL A 292 -16.26 -4.65 -0.46
CA VAL A 292 -15.59 -4.45 0.82
C VAL A 292 -14.30 -3.68 0.56
N LEU A 293 -14.13 -2.54 1.22
CA LEU A 293 -12.93 -1.72 1.15
C LEU A 293 -11.94 -2.10 2.25
N ARG A 294 -12.46 -2.27 3.48
CA ARG A 294 -11.64 -2.60 4.65
C ARG A 294 -12.48 -3.21 5.75
N TYR A 295 -11.80 -3.85 6.69
CA TYR A 295 -12.35 -4.32 7.95
C TYR A 295 -11.71 -3.54 9.10
N GLU A 296 -12.46 -3.31 10.17
CA GLU A 296 -11.92 -2.83 11.44
C GLU A 296 -12.01 -3.93 12.48
N THR A 297 -11.00 -3.99 13.33
CA THR A 297 -10.97 -4.92 14.45
C THR A 297 -11.01 -4.16 15.78
N GLU A 298 -11.52 -4.81 16.80
CA GLU A 298 -11.53 -4.30 18.16
C GLU A 298 -10.98 -5.36 19.11
N ARG A 299 -10.18 -4.94 20.09
CA ARG A 299 -9.66 -5.83 21.13
C ARG A 299 -10.73 -6.22 22.11
N TYR A 300 -10.69 -7.48 22.56
CA TYR A 300 -11.61 -7.93 23.62
C TYR A 300 -11.45 -7.14 24.91
N GLU A 301 -10.24 -6.65 25.22
CA GLU A 301 -9.97 -5.83 26.41
C GLU A 301 -10.76 -4.52 26.43
N SER A 302 -11.01 -3.91 25.26
CA SER A 302 -11.78 -2.67 25.13
C SER A 302 -13.29 -2.90 25.07
N SER A 303 -13.71 -4.16 24.98
CA SER A 303 -15.11 -4.57 24.90
C SER A 303 -15.66 -5.05 26.25
N LEU A 304 -16.96 -5.34 26.29
CA LEU A 304 -17.62 -5.97 27.45
C LEU A 304 -17.36 -7.49 27.56
N LEU A 305 -16.55 -8.07 26.67
CA LEU A 305 -16.35 -9.51 26.51
C LEU A 305 -15.08 -9.99 27.20
N GLN A 306 -14.95 -9.72 28.49
CA GLN A 306 -13.77 -10.04 29.28
C GLN A 306 -13.44 -11.55 29.31
N GLU A 307 -14.42 -12.42 29.06
CA GLU A 307 -14.24 -13.88 29.00
C GLU A 307 -13.42 -14.32 27.76
N LEU A 308 -13.33 -13.48 26.72
CA LEU A 308 -12.52 -13.71 25.54
C LEU A 308 -11.11 -13.11 25.64
N VAL A 309 -10.85 -12.32 26.67
CA VAL A 309 -9.49 -11.79 26.90
C VAL A 309 -8.56 -12.93 27.23
N PRO A 310 -7.52 -13.17 26.43
CA PRO A 310 -6.57 -14.26 26.70
C PRO A 310 -5.90 -14.08 28.05
N SER A 311 -5.76 -15.16 28.80
CA SER A 311 -5.04 -15.16 30.07
C SER A 311 -3.55 -14.85 29.90
N GLN A 312 -3.00 -15.16 28.73
CA GLN A 312 -1.65 -14.79 28.30
C GLN A 312 -1.68 -14.48 26.81
N TYR A 313 -1.16 -13.33 26.44
CA TYR A 313 -0.89 -13.00 25.05
C TYR A 313 0.43 -13.68 24.65
N PRO A 314 0.48 -14.36 23.50
CA PRO A 314 1.76 -14.84 23.01
C PRO A 314 2.64 -13.63 22.64
N GLU A 315 3.86 -13.63 23.16
CA GLU A 315 4.86 -12.62 22.82
C GLU A 315 5.61 -13.04 21.55
N ILE A 316 5.93 -12.06 20.71
CA ILE A 316 6.80 -12.29 19.56
C ILE A 316 8.26 -12.24 20.07
N PRO A 317 9.04 -13.32 19.95
CA PRO A 317 10.46 -13.28 20.30
C PRO A 317 11.17 -12.17 19.50
N PRO A 318 12.10 -11.42 20.12
CA PRO A 318 12.80 -10.31 19.44
C PRO A 318 13.46 -10.72 18.11
N GLU A 319 13.97 -11.94 18.04
CA GLU A 319 14.59 -12.50 16.83
C GLU A 319 13.56 -12.67 15.71
N VAL A 320 12.34 -13.12 16.02
CA VAL A 320 11.25 -13.25 15.05
C VAL A 320 10.78 -11.89 14.59
N ALA A 321 10.65 -10.92 15.49
CA ALA A 321 10.30 -9.55 15.15
C ALA A 321 11.34 -8.94 14.19
N GLN A 322 12.63 -9.13 14.45
CA GLN A 322 13.70 -8.65 13.59
C GLN A 322 13.66 -9.31 12.20
N ILE A 323 13.41 -10.63 12.12
CA ILE A 323 13.28 -11.32 10.84
C ILE A 323 12.08 -10.81 10.03
N ARG A 324 10.96 -10.50 10.69
CA ARG A 324 9.80 -9.91 10.02
C ARG A 324 10.14 -8.55 9.40
N LEU A 325 10.80 -7.67 10.17
CA LEU A 325 11.22 -6.34 9.69
C LEU A 325 12.20 -6.46 8.51
N GLU A 326 13.19 -7.36 8.61
CA GLU A 326 14.13 -7.62 7.51
C GLU A 326 13.38 -8.13 6.27
N ALA A 327 12.47 -9.09 6.43
CA ALA A 327 11.72 -9.64 5.31
C ALA A 327 10.84 -8.59 4.62
N GLU A 328 10.16 -7.72 5.36
CA GLU A 328 9.37 -6.61 4.80
C GLU A 328 10.26 -5.64 4.00
N SER A 329 11.39 -5.23 4.58
CA SER A 329 12.35 -4.34 3.93
C SER A 329 12.90 -4.95 2.62
N GLU A 330 13.29 -6.21 2.67
CA GLU A 330 13.92 -6.91 1.55
C GLU A 330 12.93 -7.26 0.43
N VAL A 331 11.68 -7.59 0.77
CA VAL A 331 10.60 -7.76 -0.24
C VAL A 331 10.38 -6.47 -1.00
N LEU A 332 10.32 -5.35 -0.28
CA LEU A 332 10.13 -4.05 -0.91
C LEU A 332 11.34 -3.63 -1.75
N HIS A 333 12.55 -3.78 -1.22
CA HIS A 333 13.79 -3.43 -1.92
C HIS A 333 13.96 -4.24 -3.20
N ASN A 334 13.97 -5.57 -3.09
CA ASN A 334 14.14 -6.45 -4.25
C ASN A 334 13.01 -6.28 -5.28
N GLY A 335 11.77 -6.05 -4.84
CA GLY A 335 10.66 -5.78 -5.72
C GLY A 335 10.82 -4.47 -6.51
N LYS A 336 11.30 -3.40 -5.88
CA LYS A 336 11.60 -2.12 -6.56
C LYS A 336 12.73 -2.29 -7.59
N VAL A 337 13.79 -3.03 -7.24
CA VAL A 337 14.91 -3.30 -8.14
C VAL A 337 14.48 -4.13 -9.35
N ALA A 338 13.73 -5.20 -9.13
CA ALA A 338 13.21 -6.05 -10.22
C ALA A 338 12.32 -5.25 -11.18
N GLU A 339 11.42 -4.44 -10.64
CA GLU A 339 10.53 -3.62 -11.44
C GLU A 339 11.28 -2.54 -12.23
N ARG A 340 12.30 -1.89 -11.63
CA ARG A 340 13.18 -0.95 -12.33
C ARG A 340 13.93 -1.64 -13.49
N ALA A 341 14.50 -2.82 -13.25
CA ALA A 341 15.21 -3.58 -14.28
C ALA A 341 14.27 -3.97 -15.43
N ALA A 342 13.06 -4.47 -15.12
CA ALA A 342 12.04 -4.80 -16.11
C ALA A 342 11.64 -3.58 -16.97
N ARG A 343 11.45 -2.41 -16.35
CA ARG A 343 11.15 -1.17 -17.07
C ARG A 343 12.28 -0.74 -17.98
N LEU A 344 13.52 -0.72 -17.48
CA LEU A 344 14.70 -0.39 -18.31
C LEU A 344 14.81 -1.34 -19.50
N ARG A 345 14.65 -2.63 -19.29
CA ARG A 345 14.65 -3.61 -20.38
C ARG A 345 13.58 -3.31 -21.43
N ALA A 346 12.36 -3.00 -20.98
CA ALA A 346 11.24 -2.72 -21.89
C ALA A 346 11.41 -1.41 -22.67
N THR A 347 11.93 -0.35 -22.03
CA THR A 347 12.02 0.99 -22.62
C THR A 347 13.31 1.20 -23.40
N THR A 348 14.43 0.70 -22.88
CA THR A 348 15.76 0.99 -23.41
C THR A 348 16.45 -0.21 -24.04
N GLY A 349 15.90 -1.41 -23.85
CA GLY A 349 16.49 -2.65 -24.39
C GLY A 349 16.95 -2.56 -25.85
N PRO A 350 16.14 -1.98 -26.77
CA PRO A 350 16.53 -1.81 -28.18
C PRO A 350 17.75 -0.89 -28.42
N PHE A 351 18.11 -0.07 -27.43
CA PHE A 351 19.18 0.93 -27.52
C PHE A 351 20.43 0.53 -26.72
N LEU A 352 20.42 -0.64 -26.07
CA LEU A 352 21.51 -1.14 -25.23
C LEU A 352 22.43 -2.08 -26.00
N SER A 353 23.70 -2.14 -25.54
CA SER A 353 24.58 -3.25 -25.93
C SER A 353 24.05 -4.58 -25.38
N SER A 354 24.42 -5.69 -26.05
CA SER A 354 24.05 -7.04 -25.57
C SER A 354 24.48 -7.31 -24.12
N ASP A 355 25.64 -6.80 -23.71
CA ASP A 355 26.19 -7.00 -22.37
C ASP A 355 25.44 -6.24 -21.31
N ASN A 356 25.04 -4.98 -21.60
CA ASN A 356 24.21 -4.17 -20.71
C ASN A 356 22.81 -4.78 -20.57
N LEU A 357 22.20 -5.19 -21.68
CA LEU A 357 20.90 -5.85 -21.66
C LEU A 357 20.93 -7.15 -20.84
N ALA A 358 21.96 -7.98 -21.05
CA ALA A 358 22.15 -9.21 -20.28
C ALA A 358 22.33 -8.94 -18.78
N SER A 359 23.07 -7.87 -18.43
CA SER A 359 23.24 -7.47 -17.02
C SER A 359 21.94 -7.02 -16.38
N ILE A 360 21.11 -6.26 -17.08
CA ILE A 360 19.78 -5.81 -16.60
C ILE A 360 18.86 -7.03 -16.40
N MET A 361 18.85 -7.98 -17.35
CA MET A 361 18.07 -9.20 -17.24
C MET A 361 18.52 -10.08 -16.07
N ASP A 362 19.82 -10.22 -15.83
CA ASP A 362 20.36 -10.95 -14.67
C ASP A 362 19.93 -10.32 -13.34
N ILE A 363 19.92 -8.98 -13.26
CA ILE A 363 19.44 -8.26 -12.06
C ILE A 363 17.94 -8.46 -11.88
N GLU A 364 17.14 -8.34 -12.95
CA GLU A 364 15.68 -8.57 -12.92
C GLU A 364 15.36 -9.96 -12.36
N ASP A 365 16.03 -11.00 -12.88
CA ASP A 365 15.82 -12.38 -12.48
C ASP A 365 16.22 -12.63 -11.03
N LYS A 366 17.39 -12.14 -10.60
CA LYS A 366 17.91 -12.31 -9.23
C LYS A 366 17.07 -11.54 -8.21
N ALA A 367 16.76 -10.29 -8.49
CA ALA A 367 15.93 -9.48 -7.60
C ALA A 367 14.52 -10.07 -7.47
N SER A 368 13.90 -10.52 -8.57
CA SER A 368 12.60 -11.22 -8.52
C SER A 368 12.68 -12.54 -7.74
N ALA A 369 13.77 -13.28 -7.85
CA ALA A 369 13.98 -14.51 -7.07
C ALA A 369 14.14 -14.19 -5.57
N ASN A 370 14.93 -13.17 -5.23
CA ASN A 370 15.14 -12.72 -3.86
C ASN A 370 13.84 -12.23 -3.23
N GLU A 371 13.03 -11.44 -3.95
CA GLU A 371 11.71 -11.00 -3.46
C GLU A 371 10.84 -12.21 -3.06
N ARG A 372 10.78 -13.26 -3.89
CA ARG A 372 10.04 -14.48 -3.58
C ARG A 372 10.58 -15.21 -2.35
N VAL A 373 11.90 -15.27 -2.20
CA VAL A 373 12.57 -15.88 -1.04
C VAL A 373 12.19 -15.13 0.24
N TRP A 374 12.34 -13.80 0.24
CA TRP A 374 12.03 -12.97 1.39
C TRP A 374 10.54 -12.94 1.74
N LYS A 375 9.68 -12.93 0.73
CA LYS A 375 8.23 -13.07 0.92
C LYS A 375 7.87 -14.40 1.59
N THR A 376 8.52 -15.49 1.18
CA THR A 376 8.33 -16.82 1.80
C THR A 376 8.77 -16.81 3.27
N ILE A 377 9.94 -16.22 3.57
CA ILE A 377 10.43 -16.04 4.95
C ILE A 377 9.42 -15.25 5.78
N GLY A 378 9.01 -14.08 5.29
CA GLY A 378 8.07 -13.21 5.98
C GLY A 378 6.74 -13.92 6.27
N GLN A 379 6.10 -14.50 5.24
CA GLN A 379 4.84 -15.21 5.41
C GLN A 379 4.95 -16.38 6.42
N TYR A 380 6.07 -17.11 6.40
CA TYR A 380 6.31 -18.18 7.34
C TYR A 380 6.47 -17.67 8.76
N CYS A 381 7.20 -16.57 8.96
CA CYS A 381 7.43 -15.96 10.28
C CYS A 381 6.20 -15.22 10.84
N TYR A 382 5.27 -14.77 10.00
CA TYR A 382 3.95 -14.32 10.47
C TYR A 382 3.08 -15.49 10.93
N ARG A 383 3.20 -16.66 10.30
CA ARG A 383 2.47 -17.85 10.68
C ARG A 383 3.03 -18.52 11.93
N PHE A 384 4.36 -18.58 12.07
CA PHE A 384 5.05 -19.27 13.16
C PHE A 384 5.95 -18.30 13.93
N ILE A 385 5.53 -17.96 15.13
CA ILE A 385 6.21 -16.98 16.00
C ILE A 385 7.22 -17.63 16.96
N ASP A 386 7.82 -18.75 16.58
CA ASP A 386 8.73 -19.55 17.40
C ASP A 386 9.99 -19.97 16.61
N ALA A 387 10.77 -20.89 17.15
CA ALA A 387 11.99 -21.41 16.54
C ALA A 387 11.81 -21.92 15.09
N ARG A 388 10.60 -22.24 14.66
CA ARG A 388 10.32 -22.62 13.26
C ARG A 388 10.56 -21.46 12.30
N CYS A 389 10.23 -20.23 12.70
CA CYS A 389 10.57 -19.03 11.92
C CYS A 389 12.07 -18.93 11.72
N GLN A 390 12.87 -19.01 12.80
CA GLN A 390 14.32 -18.89 12.74
C GLN A 390 14.96 -19.98 11.86
N ASN A 391 14.49 -21.21 11.97
CA ASN A 391 14.98 -22.33 11.15
C ASN A 391 14.67 -22.12 9.67
N ASN A 392 13.46 -21.65 9.34
CA ASN A 392 13.09 -21.32 7.96
C ASN A 392 13.93 -20.19 7.41
N TYR A 393 14.11 -19.12 8.19
CA TYR A 393 14.94 -17.97 7.82
C TYR A 393 16.37 -18.42 7.46
N ASN A 394 17.03 -19.20 8.33
CA ASN A 394 18.40 -19.66 8.08
C ASN A 394 18.50 -20.51 6.81
N LEU A 395 17.51 -21.38 6.56
CA LEU A 395 17.45 -22.23 5.38
C LEU A 395 17.23 -21.39 4.10
N MET A 396 16.32 -20.44 4.14
CA MET A 396 15.91 -19.70 2.96
C MET A 396 16.88 -18.57 2.61
N LYS A 397 17.46 -17.89 3.61
CA LYS A 397 18.43 -16.79 3.42
C LYS A 397 19.65 -17.23 2.58
N SER A 398 20.07 -18.49 2.67
CA SER A 398 21.17 -19.02 1.85
C SER A 398 20.87 -19.06 0.35
N ARG A 399 19.60 -18.86 -0.06
CA ARG A 399 19.18 -18.83 -1.47
C ARG A 399 19.15 -17.42 -2.06
N VAL A 400 19.37 -16.39 -1.23
CA VAL A 400 19.43 -15.00 -1.68
C VAL A 400 20.69 -14.81 -2.54
N GLN A 401 20.50 -14.22 -3.71
CA GLN A 401 21.56 -14.02 -4.71
C GLN A 401 22.03 -12.57 -4.68
N SER A 402 23.35 -12.37 -4.81
CA SER A 402 23.91 -11.03 -4.96
C SER A 402 23.79 -10.52 -6.39
N TYR A 403 23.54 -9.21 -6.53
CA TYR A 403 23.57 -8.48 -7.80
C TYR A 403 24.12 -7.07 -7.58
N ASP A 404 24.48 -6.39 -8.66
CA ASP A 404 25.07 -5.05 -8.64
C ASP A 404 24.07 -4.05 -9.24
N GLU A 405 23.38 -3.30 -8.37
CA GLU A 405 22.37 -2.32 -8.75
C GLU A 405 22.94 -1.15 -9.57
N SER A 406 24.23 -0.83 -9.43
CA SER A 406 24.85 0.27 -10.18
C SER A 406 24.78 0.07 -11.69
N LYS A 407 24.61 -1.16 -12.15
CA LYS A 407 24.40 -1.51 -13.57
C LYS A 407 23.02 -1.12 -14.10
N LEU A 408 22.10 -0.73 -13.23
CA LEU A 408 20.81 -0.13 -13.65
C LEU A 408 20.95 1.37 -13.95
N ASP A 409 22.09 2.00 -13.64
CA ASP A 409 22.41 3.37 -14.02
C ASP A 409 23.09 3.35 -15.40
N VAL A 410 22.29 3.17 -16.44
CA VAL A 410 22.80 2.99 -17.79
C VAL A 410 23.27 4.33 -18.35
N ASN A 411 24.60 4.51 -18.42
CA ASN A 411 25.20 5.58 -19.19
C ASN A 411 25.26 5.15 -20.65
N TYR A 412 24.45 5.77 -21.49
CA TYR A 412 24.55 5.55 -22.94
C TYR A 412 25.82 6.19 -23.46
N VAL A 413 26.77 5.37 -23.86
CA VAL A 413 27.88 5.80 -24.72
C VAL A 413 27.31 5.90 -26.13
N TYR A 414 27.19 7.13 -26.66
CA TYR A 414 26.83 7.44 -28.03
C TYR A 414 28.00 7.13 -28.97
#